data_e4ea7d40e4557039ea8d2857848845cc
#
_entry.id   e4ea7d40e4557039ea8d2857848845cc
#
_cell.length_a   1.000
_cell.length_b   1.000
_cell.length_c   1.000
_cell.angle_alpha   90.00
_cell.angle_beta   90.00
_cell.angle_gamma   90.00
#
_symmetry.space_group_name_H-M   'P 1'
#
loop_
_entity.id
_entity.type
_entity.pdbx_description
1 polymer ?
#
loop_
_entity_poly.entity_id
_entity_poly.type
_entity_poly.pdbx_seq_one_letter_code
_entity_poly.pdbx_strand_id
1 'polypeptide(L)'
;MASALCALLLLAALAGPICLRLRRHPAFVTGRDGRLSTSTALALAWTVILVWLLLTVLGHGLTAGGGVRYFQGPDGPLSPLTTVYLPLLGGPYVALIAAKTVVGLRVERGTLAKPAAPPTASGRRPLRELIANDSGRTDLVDLQYVALSAVTMLYVVLFFLADVGAGLPRLPEEIWALTGAPAGAYLVNKMATRANPVITGASLSGDRLTVEGGGFTDARLTVDDTPLEARPDPVTGALTATLPPSAKPPFTVVATSRGLRSDPYRYEGPALPAQHTAGRG
;
A
#
# COMPACT_ATOMS: atom_id res chain seq x y z
N MET A 1 -25.59 22.27 -13.57
CA MET A 1 -25.08 21.18 -14.43
C MET A 1 -23.77 21.55 -15.16
N ALA A 2 -23.65 22.73 -15.78
CA ALA A 2 -22.40 23.12 -16.45
C ALA A 2 -21.17 23.14 -15.52
N SER A 3 -21.31 23.68 -14.30
CA SER A 3 -20.24 23.71 -13.29
C SER A 3 -19.82 22.31 -12.84
N ALA A 4 -20.75 21.38 -12.69
CA ALA A 4 -20.44 20.00 -12.34
C ALA A 4 -19.71 19.27 -13.49
N LEU A 5 -20.10 19.53 -14.75
CA LEU A 5 -19.40 18.98 -15.91
C LEU A 5 -17.97 19.54 -16.01
N CYS A 6 -17.79 20.85 -15.85
CA CYS A 6 -16.47 21.47 -15.80
C CYS A 6 -15.61 20.89 -14.66
N ALA A 7 -16.21 20.66 -13.47
CA ALA A 7 -15.52 20.03 -12.34
C ALA A 7 -15.04 18.63 -12.68
N LEU A 8 -15.87 17.81 -13.34
CA LEU A 8 -15.47 16.45 -13.76
C LEU A 8 -14.38 16.46 -14.83
N LEU A 9 -14.44 17.37 -15.78
CA LEU A 9 -13.38 17.54 -16.79
C LEU A 9 -12.05 17.94 -16.15
N LEU A 10 -12.09 18.85 -15.17
CA LEU A 10 -10.90 19.26 -14.43
C LEU A 10 -10.33 18.08 -13.60
N LEU A 11 -11.19 17.27 -12.96
CA LEU A 11 -10.74 16.06 -12.25
C LEU A 11 -10.05 15.09 -13.22
N ALA A 12 -10.64 14.85 -14.38
CA ALA A 12 -10.05 13.98 -15.39
C ALA A 12 -8.70 14.54 -15.92
N ALA A 13 -8.60 15.85 -16.10
CA ALA A 13 -7.36 16.50 -16.53
C ALA A 13 -6.25 16.44 -15.48
N LEU A 14 -6.58 16.47 -14.20
CA LEU A 14 -5.60 16.33 -13.11
C LEU A 14 -5.25 14.86 -12.85
N ALA A 15 -6.23 14.00 -12.67
CA ALA A 15 -6.02 12.61 -12.32
C ALA A 15 -5.51 11.75 -13.48
N GLY A 16 -5.93 12.05 -14.71
CA GLY A 16 -5.57 11.28 -15.90
C GLY A 16 -4.06 11.15 -16.14
N PRO A 17 -3.30 12.25 -16.24
CA PRO A 17 -1.85 12.20 -16.41
C PRO A 17 -1.14 11.52 -15.24
N ILE A 18 -1.62 11.73 -14.00
CA ILE A 18 -1.08 11.10 -12.80
C ILE A 18 -1.29 9.59 -12.88
N CYS A 19 -2.50 9.13 -13.19
CA CYS A 19 -2.79 7.70 -13.35
C CYS A 19 -1.97 7.06 -14.48
N LEU A 20 -1.80 7.76 -15.62
CA LEU A 20 -0.96 7.30 -16.73
C LEU A 20 0.50 7.17 -16.30
N ARG A 21 1.03 8.16 -15.58
CA ARG A 21 2.40 8.15 -15.08
C ARG A 21 2.62 7.05 -14.04
N LEU A 22 1.67 6.84 -13.14
CA LEU A 22 1.73 5.77 -12.14
C LEU A 22 1.70 4.37 -12.79
N ARG A 23 0.94 4.22 -13.88
CA ARG A 23 0.94 2.96 -14.65
C ARG A 23 2.28 2.68 -15.34
N ARG A 24 3.01 3.72 -15.77
CA ARG A 24 4.30 3.59 -16.45
C ARG A 24 5.48 3.54 -15.48
N HIS A 25 5.41 4.31 -14.40
CA HIS A 25 6.48 4.50 -13.43
C HIS A 25 5.91 4.46 -12.01
N PRO A 26 5.64 3.27 -11.45
CA PRO A 26 5.05 3.14 -10.12
C PRO A 26 6.00 3.55 -8.97
N ALA A 27 7.27 3.85 -9.26
CA ALA A 27 8.30 4.18 -8.27
C ALA A 27 7.88 5.28 -7.28
N PHE A 28 7.01 6.21 -7.69
CA PHE A 28 6.53 7.30 -6.84
C PHE A 28 5.63 6.82 -5.68
N VAL A 29 4.86 5.74 -5.90
CA VAL A 29 3.94 5.15 -4.91
C VAL A 29 4.46 3.85 -4.32
N THR A 30 5.67 3.42 -4.72
CA THR A 30 6.31 2.22 -4.15
C THR A 30 7.14 2.56 -2.92
N GLY A 31 7.18 1.63 -1.97
CA GLY A 31 8.10 1.67 -0.85
C GLY A 31 9.53 1.34 -1.26
N ARG A 32 10.47 1.36 -0.30
CA ARG A 32 11.87 0.95 -0.51
C ARG A 32 11.99 -0.54 -0.91
N ASP A 33 11.00 -1.34 -0.55
CA ASP A 33 10.85 -2.76 -0.90
C ASP A 33 10.31 -2.99 -2.31
N GLY A 34 10.01 -1.93 -3.06
CA GLY A 34 9.46 -1.99 -4.41
C GLY A 34 7.97 -2.37 -4.48
N ARG A 35 7.26 -2.51 -3.34
CA ARG A 35 5.81 -2.77 -3.29
C ARG A 35 5.02 -1.46 -3.29
N LEU A 36 3.76 -1.50 -3.71
CA LEU A 36 2.86 -0.35 -3.60
C LEU A 36 2.62 -0.01 -2.12
N SER A 37 2.84 1.24 -1.77
CA SER A 37 2.62 1.76 -0.40
C SER A 37 1.19 2.28 -0.26
N THR A 38 0.38 1.61 0.56
CA THR A 38 -1.01 1.99 0.88
C THR A 38 -1.11 3.45 1.33
N SER A 39 -0.29 3.85 2.30
CA SER A 39 -0.32 5.22 2.83
C SER A 39 0.07 6.27 1.79
N THR A 40 1.06 5.97 0.93
CA THR A 40 1.47 6.91 -0.13
C THR A 40 0.40 7.02 -1.22
N ALA A 41 -0.21 5.91 -1.60
CA ALA A 41 -1.27 5.90 -2.60
C ALA A 41 -2.51 6.67 -2.11
N LEU A 42 -2.93 6.48 -0.86
CA LEU A 42 -4.07 7.20 -0.28
C LEU A 42 -3.76 8.69 -0.09
N ALA A 43 -2.55 9.05 0.38
CA ALA A 43 -2.15 10.44 0.50
C ALA A 43 -2.17 11.14 -0.88
N LEU A 44 -1.67 10.48 -1.93
CA LEU A 44 -1.74 11.01 -3.30
C LEU A 44 -3.18 11.18 -3.78
N ALA A 45 -4.04 10.19 -3.56
CA ALA A 45 -5.45 10.26 -3.96
C ALA A 45 -6.17 11.43 -3.27
N TRP A 46 -5.98 11.59 -1.97
CA TRP A 46 -6.50 12.73 -1.21
C TRP A 46 -5.95 14.07 -1.69
N THR A 47 -4.64 14.14 -2.01
CA THR A 47 -4.04 15.36 -2.58
C THR A 47 -4.71 15.76 -3.89
N VAL A 48 -4.92 14.79 -4.80
CA VAL A 48 -5.57 15.02 -6.09
C VAL A 48 -6.98 15.54 -5.89
N ILE A 49 -7.75 14.91 -5.00
CA ILE A 49 -9.13 15.33 -4.69
C ILE A 49 -9.15 16.76 -4.10
N LEU A 50 -8.29 17.06 -3.13
CA LEU A 50 -8.27 18.39 -2.51
C LEU A 50 -7.87 19.46 -3.51
N VAL A 51 -6.80 19.24 -4.30
CA VAL A 51 -6.38 20.19 -5.33
C VAL A 51 -7.51 20.41 -6.35
N TRP A 52 -8.19 19.34 -6.75
CA TRP A 52 -9.35 19.44 -7.63
C TRP A 52 -10.48 20.27 -7.02
N LEU A 53 -10.86 20.02 -5.77
CA LEU A 53 -11.89 20.78 -5.05
C LEU A 53 -11.54 22.27 -5.01
N LEU A 54 -10.31 22.59 -4.57
CA LEU A 54 -9.86 23.98 -4.44
C LEU A 54 -9.80 24.70 -5.77
N LEU A 55 -9.28 24.07 -6.83
CA LEU A 55 -9.26 24.68 -8.17
C LEU A 55 -10.66 24.87 -8.75
N THR A 56 -11.57 23.93 -8.50
CA THR A 56 -12.96 24.05 -8.95
C THR A 56 -13.68 25.17 -8.22
N VAL A 57 -13.55 25.26 -6.88
CA VAL A 57 -14.12 26.36 -6.08
C VAL A 57 -13.55 27.70 -6.52
N LEU A 58 -12.23 27.77 -6.75
CA LEU A 58 -11.58 28.99 -7.25
C LEU A 58 -12.14 29.39 -8.64
N GLY A 59 -12.19 28.44 -9.57
CA GLY A 59 -12.70 28.67 -10.92
C GLY A 59 -14.17 29.11 -10.90
N HIS A 60 -15.01 28.43 -10.11
CA HIS A 60 -16.43 28.80 -9.96
C HIS A 60 -16.58 30.20 -9.35
N GLY A 61 -15.87 30.51 -8.28
CA GLY A 61 -15.92 31.81 -7.61
C GLY A 61 -15.54 32.97 -8.55
N LEU A 62 -14.50 32.78 -9.37
CA LEU A 62 -14.01 33.81 -10.27
C LEU A 62 -14.96 34.01 -11.51
N THR A 63 -15.63 32.95 -11.99
CA THR A 63 -16.42 32.99 -13.20
C THR A 63 -17.91 33.18 -12.98
N ALA A 64 -18.50 32.51 -11.99
CA ALA A 64 -19.93 32.46 -11.74
C ALA A 64 -20.34 32.96 -10.34
N GLY A 65 -19.43 32.93 -9.35
CA GLY A 65 -19.72 33.26 -7.97
C GLY A 65 -19.62 34.76 -7.61
N GLY A 66 -19.36 35.64 -8.57
CA GLY A 66 -19.25 37.09 -8.33
C GLY A 66 -17.83 37.55 -7.90
N GLY A 67 -16.81 36.77 -8.21
CA GLY A 67 -15.41 37.12 -8.02
C GLY A 67 -14.93 36.99 -6.56
N VAL A 68 -14.11 37.94 -6.12
CA VAL A 68 -13.49 37.90 -4.78
C VAL A 68 -14.54 37.89 -3.65
N ARG A 69 -15.69 38.50 -3.87
CA ARG A 69 -16.78 38.55 -2.85
C ARG A 69 -17.29 37.16 -2.47
N TYR A 70 -17.24 36.19 -3.39
CA TYR A 70 -17.62 34.80 -3.15
C TYR A 70 -16.80 34.15 -2.02
N PHE A 71 -15.54 34.54 -1.89
CA PHE A 71 -14.64 33.97 -0.88
C PHE A 71 -14.68 34.70 0.47
N GLN A 72 -15.38 35.83 0.55
CA GLN A 72 -15.45 36.66 1.75
C GLN A 72 -16.60 36.22 2.66
N GLY A 73 -16.36 36.25 3.95
CA GLY A 73 -17.35 35.93 4.99
C GLY A 73 -17.01 34.72 5.84
N PRO A 74 -17.55 34.63 7.05
CA PRO A 74 -17.29 33.54 8.00
C PRO A 74 -17.82 32.19 7.50
N ASP A 75 -18.88 32.21 6.69
CA ASP A 75 -19.49 31.03 6.07
C ASP A 75 -19.10 30.88 4.59
N GLY A 76 -17.96 31.43 4.21
CA GLY A 76 -17.46 31.36 2.84
C GLY A 76 -17.23 29.91 2.34
N PRO A 77 -17.11 29.71 1.01
CA PRO A 77 -17.01 28.40 0.38
C PRO A 77 -15.81 27.59 0.82
N LEU A 78 -14.84 28.20 1.47
CA LEU A 78 -13.64 27.54 2.03
C LEU A 78 -13.73 27.34 3.56
N SER A 79 -14.81 27.73 4.22
CA SER A 79 -14.95 27.59 5.68
C SER A 79 -14.76 26.16 6.20
N PRO A 80 -15.17 25.07 5.46
CA PRO A 80 -14.93 23.71 5.89
C PRO A 80 -13.45 23.27 5.80
N LEU A 81 -12.58 24.07 5.19
CA LEU A 81 -11.18 23.69 4.99
C LEU A 81 -10.47 23.39 6.33
N THR A 82 -10.65 24.26 7.32
CA THR A 82 -9.99 24.13 8.62
C THR A 82 -10.69 23.13 9.54
N THR A 83 -12.02 23.08 9.50
CA THR A 83 -12.83 22.28 10.43
C THR A 83 -13.01 20.84 9.98
N VAL A 84 -13.02 20.59 8.68
CA VAL A 84 -13.26 19.26 8.09
C VAL A 84 -12.01 18.74 7.37
N TYR A 85 -11.51 19.50 6.37
CA TYR A 85 -10.49 18.98 5.46
C TYR A 85 -9.09 18.90 6.07
N LEU A 86 -8.69 19.83 6.92
CA LEU A 86 -7.40 19.73 7.62
C LEU A 86 -7.34 18.52 8.57
N PRO A 87 -8.35 18.25 9.44
CA PRO A 87 -8.39 17.03 10.21
C PRO A 87 -8.49 15.76 9.35
N LEU A 88 -9.35 15.77 8.32
CA LEU A 88 -9.55 14.64 7.41
C LEU A 88 -8.26 14.22 6.70
N LEU A 89 -7.47 15.19 6.26
CA LEU A 89 -6.19 14.97 5.58
C LEU A 89 -5.04 14.79 6.57
N GLY A 90 -5.10 15.49 7.70
CA GLY A 90 -4.06 15.43 8.72
C GLY A 90 -3.84 14.01 9.24
N GLY A 91 -4.90 13.25 9.50
CA GLY A 91 -4.81 11.85 9.92
C GLY A 91 -4.00 10.98 8.96
N PRO A 92 -4.39 10.84 7.68
CA PRO A 92 -3.63 10.08 6.68
C PRO A 92 -2.20 10.57 6.47
N TYR A 93 -1.95 11.89 6.48
CA TYR A 93 -0.58 12.42 6.33
C TYR A 93 0.29 12.15 7.55
N VAL A 94 -0.22 12.33 8.76
CA VAL A 94 0.49 11.98 9.99
C VAL A 94 0.78 10.48 10.02
N ALA A 95 -0.21 9.65 9.69
CA ALA A 95 -0.03 8.20 9.59
C ALA A 95 1.05 7.83 8.56
N LEU A 96 1.06 8.47 7.39
CA LEU A 96 2.08 8.26 6.37
C LEU A 96 3.48 8.61 6.88
N ILE A 97 3.66 9.79 7.45
CA ILE A 97 4.97 10.27 7.92
C ILE A 97 5.44 9.40 9.08
N ALA A 98 4.59 9.17 10.08
CA ALA A 98 4.92 8.37 11.26
C ALA A 98 5.24 6.91 10.88
N ALA A 99 4.42 6.27 10.02
CA ALA A 99 4.68 4.91 9.55
C ALA A 99 6.02 4.82 8.80
N LYS A 100 6.30 5.74 7.87
CA LYS A 100 7.58 5.76 7.14
C LYS A 100 8.77 5.98 8.05
N THR A 101 8.67 6.89 9.02
CA THR A 101 9.75 7.17 9.97
C THR A 101 10.01 5.97 10.86
N VAL A 102 8.96 5.40 11.48
CA VAL A 102 9.10 4.25 12.39
C VAL A 102 9.66 3.04 11.65
N VAL A 103 9.09 2.69 10.49
CA VAL A 103 9.55 1.56 9.68
C VAL A 103 10.97 1.80 9.18
N GLY A 104 11.30 3.02 8.69
CA GLY A 104 12.64 3.37 8.24
C GLY A 104 13.68 3.19 9.34
N LEU A 105 13.44 3.73 10.53
CA LEU A 105 14.34 3.58 11.68
C LEU A 105 14.51 2.11 12.11
N ARG A 106 13.45 1.30 12.05
CA ARG A 106 13.53 -0.13 12.39
C ARG A 106 14.33 -0.93 11.36
N VAL A 107 14.19 -0.61 10.07
CA VAL A 107 14.97 -1.23 8.99
C VAL A 107 16.45 -0.85 9.14
N GLU A 108 16.76 0.42 9.38
CA GLU A 108 18.15 0.90 9.59
C GLU A 108 18.81 0.26 10.81
N ARG A 109 18.04 0.03 11.87
CA ARG A 109 18.52 -0.67 13.09
C ARG A 109 18.59 -2.21 12.94
N GLY A 110 18.23 -2.76 11.79
CA GLY A 110 18.16 -4.21 11.56
C GLY A 110 17.11 -4.93 12.38
N THR A 111 16.17 -4.20 13.01
CA THR A 111 15.11 -4.79 13.83
C THR A 111 13.85 -5.16 13.03
N LEU A 112 13.77 -4.72 11.78
CA LEU A 112 12.69 -5.07 10.85
C LEU A 112 13.30 -5.44 9.50
N ALA A 113 13.01 -6.63 9.02
CA ALA A 113 13.36 -7.02 7.67
C ALA A 113 12.28 -6.57 6.67
N LYS A 114 12.70 -5.88 5.62
CA LYS A 114 11.86 -5.58 4.45
C LYS A 114 12.55 -6.07 3.18
N PRO A 115 12.45 -7.37 2.90
CA PRO A 115 13.04 -7.92 1.68
C PRO A 115 12.38 -7.29 0.46
N ALA A 116 13.17 -7.07 -0.58
CA ALA A 116 12.67 -6.58 -1.84
C ALA A 116 11.58 -7.50 -2.38
N ALA A 117 10.52 -6.93 -2.93
CA ALA A 117 9.48 -7.73 -3.55
C ALA A 117 10.01 -8.43 -4.79
N PRO A 118 9.60 -9.69 -5.04
CA PRO A 118 10.01 -10.40 -6.23
C PRO A 118 9.64 -9.61 -7.50
N PRO A 119 10.46 -9.68 -8.56
CA PRO A 119 10.15 -9.02 -9.81
C PRO A 119 8.83 -9.55 -10.37
N THR A 120 7.97 -8.66 -10.85
CA THR A 120 6.73 -9.05 -11.53
C THR A 120 7.01 -9.27 -13.02
N ALA A 121 6.52 -10.35 -13.58
CA ALA A 121 6.72 -10.70 -15.00
C ALA A 121 6.26 -9.59 -15.97
N SER A 122 5.26 -8.79 -15.57
CA SER A 122 4.73 -7.67 -16.36
C SER A 122 5.37 -6.31 -16.05
N GLY A 123 6.28 -6.21 -15.09
CA GLY A 123 6.82 -4.96 -14.59
C GLY A 123 5.77 -4.06 -13.90
N ARG A 124 4.49 -4.47 -13.87
CA ARG A 124 3.40 -3.73 -13.25
C ARG A 124 3.05 -4.34 -11.91
N ARG A 125 2.94 -3.49 -10.88
CA ARG A 125 2.51 -3.93 -9.54
C ARG A 125 0.99 -4.05 -9.49
N PRO A 126 0.45 -5.18 -9.06
CA PRO A 126 -1.00 -5.35 -8.94
C PRO A 126 -1.56 -4.48 -7.80
N LEU A 127 -2.75 -3.91 -7.99
CA LEU A 127 -3.41 -3.09 -6.97
C LEU A 127 -3.68 -3.84 -5.65
N ARG A 128 -3.75 -5.18 -5.70
CA ARG A 128 -3.88 -6.01 -4.49
C ARG A 128 -2.71 -5.80 -3.50
N GLU A 129 -1.57 -5.28 -3.93
CA GLU A 129 -0.47 -4.95 -3.02
C GLU A 129 -0.83 -3.82 -2.04
N LEU A 130 -1.81 -2.97 -2.37
CA LEU A 130 -2.29 -1.92 -1.47
C LEU A 130 -2.99 -2.45 -0.21
N ILE A 131 -3.48 -3.68 -0.26
CA ILE A 131 -4.18 -4.35 0.84
C ILE A 131 -3.42 -5.58 1.35
N ALA A 132 -2.15 -5.72 0.94
CA ALA A 132 -1.33 -6.85 1.30
C ALA A 132 -0.26 -6.46 2.33
N ASN A 133 0.03 -7.38 3.25
CA ASN A 133 1.13 -7.27 4.17
C ASN A 133 2.49 -7.55 3.48
N ASP A 134 3.59 -7.47 4.25
CA ASP A 134 4.95 -7.71 3.74
C ASP A 134 5.17 -9.14 3.20
N SER A 135 4.35 -10.13 3.60
CA SER A 135 4.35 -11.50 3.06
C SER A 135 3.44 -11.69 1.85
N GLY A 136 2.77 -10.64 1.35
CA GLY A 136 1.88 -10.69 0.18
C GLY A 136 0.47 -11.21 0.47
N ARG A 137 0.12 -11.44 1.75
CA ARG A 137 -1.24 -11.83 2.19
C ARG A 137 -2.08 -10.59 2.45
N THR A 138 -3.39 -10.69 2.24
CA THR A 138 -4.33 -9.60 2.54
C THR A 138 -4.31 -9.27 4.03
N ASP A 139 -4.10 -7.99 4.35
CA ASP A 139 -4.20 -7.44 5.71
C ASP A 139 -5.55 -6.76 5.87
N LEU A 140 -6.30 -7.16 6.90
CA LEU A 140 -7.63 -6.63 7.17
C LEU A 140 -7.58 -5.12 7.51
N VAL A 141 -6.55 -4.68 8.23
CA VAL A 141 -6.41 -3.26 8.61
C VAL A 141 -6.12 -2.40 7.38
N ASP A 142 -5.22 -2.87 6.49
CA ASP A 142 -4.92 -2.20 5.23
C ASP A 142 -6.17 -2.17 4.33
N LEU A 143 -6.93 -3.27 4.26
CA LEU A 143 -8.19 -3.35 3.51
C LEU A 143 -9.22 -2.35 4.04
N GLN A 144 -9.44 -2.32 5.36
CA GLN A 144 -10.39 -1.37 5.97
C GLN A 144 -9.98 0.07 5.72
N TYR A 145 -8.70 0.39 5.87
CA TYR A 145 -8.19 1.73 5.63
C TYR A 145 -8.40 2.19 4.19
N VAL A 146 -8.13 1.33 3.20
CA VAL A 146 -8.36 1.62 1.79
C VAL A 146 -9.86 1.74 1.49
N ALA A 147 -10.67 0.79 1.93
CA ALA A 147 -12.11 0.76 1.64
C ALA A 147 -12.85 1.97 2.24
N LEU A 148 -12.63 2.26 3.52
CA LEU A 148 -13.30 3.39 4.19
C LEU A 148 -12.82 4.74 3.66
N SER A 149 -11.52 4.87 3.33
CA SER A 149 -11.01 6.06 2.65
C SER A 149 -11.66 6.25 1.27
N ALA A 150 -11.82 5.18 0.49
CA ALA A 150 -12.46 5.25 -0.82
C ALA A 150 -13.95 5.66 -0.71
N VAL A 151 -14.67 5.14 0.28
CA VAL A 151 -16.06 5.54 0.57
C VAL A 151 -16.12 7.03 0.93
N THR A 152 -15.24 7.51 1.81
CA THR A 152 -15.20 8.94 2.18
C THR A 152 -14.86 9.82 0.98
N MET A 153 -13.90 9.43 0.15
CA MET A 153 -13.58 10.13 -1.10
C MET A 153 -14.79 10.22 -2.03
N LEU A 154 -15.53 9.12 -2.18
CA LEU A 154 -16.75 9.09 -2.98
C LEU A 154 -17.81 10.05 -2.42
N TYR A 155 -18.03 10.05 -1.11
CA TYR A 155 -18.93 11.02 -0.47
C TYR A 155 -18.52 12.46 -0.78
N VAL A 156 -17.25 12.82 -0.59
CA VAL A 156 -16.74 14.17 -0.88
C VAL A 156 -17.01 14.56 -2.34
N VAL A 157 -16.72 13.66 -3.28
CA VAL A 157 -16.93 13.92 -4.72
C VAL A 157 -18.41 14.09 -5.02
N LEU A 158 -19.28 13.21 -4.54
CA LEU A 158 -20.72 13.27 -4.83
C LEU A 158 -21.38 14.50 -4.22
N PHE A 159 -21.09 14.82 -2.96
CA PHE A 159 -21.64 16.01 -2.28
C PHE A 159 -21.15 17.29 -2.96
N PHE A 160 -19.89 17.36 -3.37
CA PHE A 160 -19.37 18.50 -4.10
C PHE A 160 -20.02 18.70 -5.47
N LEU A 161 -20.22 17.62 -6.23
CA LEU A 161 -20.85 17.66 -7.54
C LEU A 161 -22.34 18.02 -7.47
N ALA A 162 -23.00 17.68 -6.35
CA ALA A 162 -24.39 18.03 -6.13
C ALA A 162 -24.60 19.55 -6.05
N ASP A 163 -23.67 20.27 -5.39
CA ASP A 163 -23.72 21.75 -5.31
C ASP A 163 -22.31 22.36 -5.32
N VAL A 164 -21.74 22.52 -6.50
CA VAL A 164 -20.42 23.17 -6.69
C VAL A 164 -20.44 24.63 -6.23
N GLY A 165 -21.61 25.29 -6.29
CA GLY A 165 -21.77 26.68 -5.93
C GLY A 165 -21.68 26.94 -4.41
N ALA A 166 -22.02 25.96 -3.59
CA ALA A 166 -21.88 26.04 -2.15
C ALA A 166 -20.42 26.03 -1.67
N GLY A 167 -19.48 25.64 -2.54
CA GLY A 167 -18.05 25.50 -2.19
C GLY A 167 -17.70 24.13 -1.62
N LEU A 168 -16.74 24.08 -0.69
CA LEU A 168 -16.33 22.82 -0.09
C LEU A 168 -17.47 22.17 0.70
N PRO A 169 -17.77 20.86 0.49
CA PRO A 169 -18.82 20.17 1.21
C PRO A 169 -18.59 20.17 2.74
N ARG A 170 -19.65 20.43 3.48
CA ARG A 170 -19.69 20.16 4.92
C ARG A 170 -20.03 18.69 5.12
N LEU A 171 -19.08 17.92 5.60
CA LEU A 171 -19.31 16.50 5.87
C LEU A 171 -19.77 16.30 7.30
N PRO A 172 -20.75 15.41 7.55
CA PRO A 172 -21.06 14.94 8.89
C PRO A 172 -19.82 14.40 9.62
N GLU A 173 -19.76 14.55 10.95
CA GLU A 173 -18.61 14.10 11.74
C GLU A 173 -18.36 12.60 11.59
N GLU A 174 -19.42 11.83 11.42
CA GLU A 174 -19.37 10.39 11.22
C GLU A 174 -18.60 10.00 9.94
N ILE A 175 -18.72 10.81 8.89
CA ILE A 175 -18.07 10.54 7.60
C ILE A 175 -16.56 10.78 7.67
N TRP A 176 -16.11 11.88 8.29
CA TRP A 176 -14.67 12.10 8.40
C TRP A 176 -14.03 11.20 9.48
N ALA A 177 -14.79 10.77 10.52
CA ALA A 177 -14.34 9.79 11.50
C ALA A 177 -14.05 8.42 10.85
N LEU A 178 -14.78 8.04 9.78
CA LEU A 178 -14.51 6.82 9.00
C LEU A 178 -13.12 6.79 8.37
N THR A 179 -12.48 7.93 8.16
CA THR A 179 -11.11 7.99 7.63
C THR A 179 -10.08 8.09 8.76
N GLY A 180 -10.37 8.86 9.79
CA GLY A 180 -9.47 9.10 10.91
C GLY A 180 -9.22 7.86 11.77
N ALA A 181 -10.27 7.13 12.14
CA ALA A 181 -10.14 5.92 12.95
C ALA A 181 -9.33 4.79 12.26
N PRO A 182 -9.59 4.44 10.98
CA PRO A 182 -8.75 3.46 10.27
C PRO A 182 -7.31 3.93 10.05
N ALA A 183 -7.07 5.23 9.85
CA ALA A 183 -5.71 5.77 9.74
C ALA A 183 -4.93 5.58 11.05
N GLY A 184 -5.60 5.82 12.19
CA GLY A 184 -5.05 5.56 13.52
C GLY A 184 -4.77 4.07 13.74
N ALA A 185 -5.72 3.19 13.43
CA ALA A 185 -5.56 1.74 13.52
C ALA A 185 -4.42 1.24 12.62
N TYR A 186 -4.33 1.73 11.38
CA TYR A 186 -3.22 1.44 10.48
C TYR A 186 -1.86 1.81 11.07
N LEU A 187 -1.74 3.02 11.66
CA LEU A 187 -0.51 3.46 12.29
C LEU A 187 -0.13 2.57 13.47
N VAL A 188 -1.09 2.29 14.37
CA VAL A 188 -0.88 1.38 15.51
C VAL A 188 -0.46 -0.01 15.03
N ASN A 189 -1.09 -0.56 14.00
CA ASN A 189 -0.73 -1.84 13.41
C ASN A 189 0.73 -1.82 12.88
N LYS A 190 1.13 -0.78 12.15
CA LYS A 190 2.52 -0.65 11.66
C LYS A 190 3.53 -0.45 12.79
N MET A 191 3.16 0.19 13.89
CA MET A 191 4.01 0.33 15.08
C MET A 191 4.11 -0.98 15.87
N ALA A 192 3.03 -1.74 15.94
CA ALA A 192 2.95 -3.02 16.63
C ALA A 192 3.55 -4.19 15.84
N THR A 193 3.76 -4.03 14.53
CA THR A 193 4.32 -5.07 13.65
C THR A 193 5.64 -5.58 14.23
N ARG A 194 5.69 -6.87 14.54
CA ARG A 194 6.89 -7.56 15.03
C ARG A 194 7.85 -7.81 13.87
N ALA A 195 9.12 -7.89 14.18
CA ALA A 195 10.17 -8.25 13.22
C ALA A 195 10.15 -9.75 12.88
N ASN A 196 9.02 -10.26 12.40
CA ASN A 196 8.92 -11.65 11.96
C ASN A 196 9.83 -11.86 10.76
N PRO A 197 10.49 -13.01 10.65
CA PRO A 197 11.20 -13.36 9.43
C PRO A 197 10.18 -13.47 8.27
N VAL A 198 10.61 -13.08 7.09
CA VAL A 198 9.75 -13.08 5.87
C VAL A 198 10.44 -13.94 4.82
N ILE A 199 9.73 -14.93 4.30
CA ILE A 199 10.16 -15.73 3.14
C ILE A 199 9.55 -15.12 1.89
N THR A 200 10.41 -14.76 0.91
CA THR A 200 9.97 -14.20 -0.38
C THR A 200 10.09 -15.20 -1.51
N GLY A 201 10.94 -16.22 -1.34
CA GLY A 201 11.18 -17.25 -2.31
C GLY A 201 11.85 -18.46 -1.70
N ALA A 202 11.75 -19.58 -2.39
CA ALA A 202 12.53 -20.77 -2.11
C ALA A 202 12.92 -21.44 -3.43
N SER A 203 14.12 -21.99 -3.47
CA SER A 203 14.62 -22.76 -4.61
C SER A 203 15.31 -24.04 -4.11
N LEU A 204 15.23 -25.10 -4.90
CA LEU A 204 15.81 -26.39 -4.61
C LEU A 204 16.78 -26.78 -5.73
N SER A 205 18.02 -27.10 -5.31
CA SER A 205 19.06 -27.60 -6.22
C SER A 205 19.65 -28.89 -5.64
N GLY A 206 19.25 -30.02 -6.19
CA GLY A 206 19.52 -31.33 -5.59
C GLY A 206 18.79 -31.47 -4.24
N ASP A 207 19.54 -31.66 -3.18
CA ASP A 207 19.07 -31.70 -1.80
C ASP A 207 19.21 -30.35 -1.05
N ARG A 208 19.80 -29.36 -1.72
CA ARG A 208 20.05 -28.03 -1.13
C ARG A 208 18.88 -27.11 -1.34
N LEU A 209 18.18 -26.82 -0.25
CA LEU A 209 17.12 -25.80 -0.17
C LEU A 209 17.75 -24.43 0.09
N THR A 210 17.47 -23.45 -0.77
CA THR A 210 17.81 -22.03 -0.56
C THR A 210 16.53 -21.25 -0.34
N VAL A 211 16.45 -20.54 0.79
CA VAL A 211 15.28 -19.74 1.17
C VAL A 211 15.67 -18.26 1.14
N GLU A 212 15.04 -17.53 0.26
CA GLU A 212 15.23 -16.09 0.10
C GLU A 212 14.25 -15.31 0.99
N GLY A 213 14.68 -14.17 1.51
CA GLY A 213 13.84 -13.36 2.37
C GLY A 213 14.64 -12.42 3.27
N GLY A 214 14.14 -12.22 4.49
CA GLY A 214 14.83 -11.35 5.45
C GLY A 214 14.40 -11.61 6.90
N GLY A 215 15.16 -10.99 7.83
CA GLY A 215 14.94 -11.21 9.26
C GLY A 215 15.48 -12.53 9.78
N PHE A 216 16.44 -13.11 9.09
CA PHE A 216 16.99 -14.45 9.37
C PHE A 216 18.14 -14.49 10.39
N THR A 217 18.17 -13.55 11.32
CA THR A 217 19.18 -13.57 12.39
C THR A 217 18.95 -14.79 13.29
N ASP A 218 19.94 -15.67 13.41
CA ASP A 218 19.85 -16.94 14.15
C ASP A 218 18.63 -17.79 13.75
N ALA A 219 18.30 -17.79 12.47
CA ALA A 219 17.11 -18.44 11.99
C ALA A 219 17.27 -19.96 11.89
N ARG A 220 16.19 -20.67 12.26
CA ARG A 220 16.00 -22.09 12.01
C ARG A 220 14.92 -22.27 10.96
N LEU A 221 15.08 -23.28 10.12
CA LEU A 221 14.05 -23.65 9.15
C LEU A 221 13.31 -24.89 9.65
N THR A 222 12.02 -24.94 9.34
CA THR A 222 11.22 -26.17 9.42
C THR A 222 10.61 -26.43 8.05
N VAL A 223 10.64 -27.69 7.62
CA VAL A 223 9.99 -28.17 6.41
C VAL A 223 9.00 -29.25 6.82
N ASP A 224 7.72 -29.05 6.55
CA ASP A 224 6.61 -29.89 7.00
C ASP A 224 6.78 -30.29 8.48
N ASP A 225 7.00 -29.27 9.34
CA ASP A 225 7.26 -29.37 10.78
C ASP A 225 8.57 -30.09 11.18
N THR A 226 9.37 -30.56 10.24
CA THR A 226 10.69 -31.15 10.50
C THR A 226 11.74 -30.03 10.62
N PRO A 227 12.41 -29.88 11.75
CA PRO A 227 13.45 -28.86 11.91
C PRO A 227 14.70 -29.21 11.09
N LEU A 228 15.24 -28.18 10.42
CA LEU A 228 16.47 -28.27 9.63
C LEU A 228 17.50 -27.28 10.16
N GLU A 229 18.75 -27.70 10.18
CA GLU A 229 19.86 -26.78 10.38
C GLU A 229 20.01 -25.89 9.13
N ALA A 230 19.86 -24.61 9.33
CA ALA A 230 20.01 -23.62 8.29
C ALA A 230 21.24 -22.74 8.54
N ARG A 231 21.95 -22.41 7.47
CA ARG A 231 23.09 -21.50 7.52
C ARG A 231 22.80 -20.26 6.66
N PRO A 232 22.99 -19.05 7.21
CA PRO A 232 22.87 -17.84 6.43
C PRO A 232 24.03 -17.72 5.45
N ASP A 233 23.72 -17.41 4.21
CA ASP A 233 24.70 -16.99 3.21
C ASP A 233 25.16 -15.56 3.55
N PRO A 234 26.45 -15.32 3.79
CA PRO A 234 26.96 -14.03 4.23
C PRO A 234 26.83 -12.93 3.16
N VAL A 235 26.67 -13.29 1.89
CA VAL A 235 26.58 -12.34 0.76
C VAL A 235 25.13 -11.98 0.46
N THR A 236 24.26 -12.98 0.36
CA THR A 236 22.87 -12.80 -0.03
C THR A 236 21.92 -12.67 1.15
N GLY A 237 22.32 -13.13 2.35
CA GLY A 237 21.46 -13.24 3.51
C GLY A 237 20.40 -14.34 3.40
N ALA A 238 20.41 -15.12 2.33
CA ALA A 238 19.54 -16.27 2.15
C ALA A 238 19.89 -17.39 3.13
N LEU A 239 18.90 -18.20 3.55
CA LEU A 239 19.15 -19.39 4.35
C LEU A 239 19.34 -20.60 3.44
N THR A 240 20.39 -21.37 3.70
CA THR A 240 20.63 -22.64 3.02
C THR A 240 20.51 -23.79 4.00
N ALA A 241 19.79 -24.84 3.63
CA ALA A 241 19.64 -26.06 4.40
C ALA A 241 19.68 -27.28 3.49
N THR A 242 20.07 -28.43 4.03
CA THR A 242 20.01 -29.72 3.33
C THR A 242 18.68 -30.39 3.67
N LEU A 243 17.92 -30.76 2.67
CA LEU A 243 16.67 -31.49 2.83
C LEU A 243 16.93 -32.95 3.11
N PRO A 244 16.17 -33.60 4.00
CA PRO A 244 16.21 -35.04 4.14
C PRO A 244 15.65 -35.72 2.87
N PRO A 245 16.09 -36.93 2.55
CA PRO A 245 15.64 -37.66 1.35
C PRO A 245 14.10 -37.90 1.29
N SER A 246 13.46 -37.85 2.47
CA SER A 246 12.01 -38.02 2.61
C SER A 246 11.22 -36.77 2.18
N ALA A 247 11.81 -35.56 2.19
CA ALA A 247 11.15 -34.33 1.83
C ALA A 247 11.07 -34.17 0.31
N LYS A 248 9.87 -34.27 -0.23
CA LYS A 248 9.58 -34.10 -1.68
C LYS A 248 8.57 -32.97 -1.86
N PRO A 249 8.75 -32.12 -2.89
CA PRO A 249 7.71 -31.12 -3.22
C PRO A 249 6.35 -31.78 -3.56
N PRO A 250 5.22 -31.12 -3.20
CA PRO A 250 5.15 -29.86 -2.50
C PRO A 250 5.38 -29.99 -1.00
N PHE A 251 6.05 -29.00 -0.39
CA PHE A 251 6.26 -28.93 1.05
C PHE A 251 6.13 -27.47 1.56
N THR A 252 5.92 -27.33 2.87
CA THR A 252 5.79 -26.02 3.51
C THR A 252 7.05 -25.67 4.28
N VAL A 253 7.58 -24.47 4.02
CA VAL A 253 8.77 -23.93 4.70
C VAL A 253 8.35 -22.85 5.67
N VAL A 254 8.88 -22.91 6.89
CA VAL A 254 8.72 -21.87 7.90
C VAL A 254 10.10 -21.52 8.47
N ALA A 255 10.40 -20.22 8.53
CA ALA A 255 11.58 -19.72 9.21
C ALA A 255 11.21 -19.22 10.62
N THR A 256 12.03 -19.59 11.62
CA THR A 256 11.89 -19.09 12.98
C THR A 256 13.16 -18.35 13.37
N SER A 257 13.05 -17.08 13.76
CA SER A 257 14.16 -16.23 14.15
C SER A 257 13.80 -15.49 15.43
N ARG A 258 14.67 -15.52 16.44
CA ARG A 258 14.43 -14.87 17.74
C ARG A 258 13.08 -15.21 18.37
N GLY A 259 12.61 -16.45 18.22
CA GLY A 259 11.30 -16.91 18.72
C GLY A 259 10.09 -16.44 17.90
N LEU A 260 10.30 -15.70 16.82
CA LEU A 260 9.25 -15.26 15.88
C LEU A 260 9.22 -16.17 14.65
N ARG A 261 8.02 -16.51 14.18
CA ARG A 261 7.82 -17.39 13.03
C ARG A 261 7.42 -16.58 11.79
N SER A 262 7.93 -16.99 10.63
CA SER A 262 7.43 -16.49 9.34
C SER A 262 6.03 -17.03 9.06
N ASP A 263 5.35 -16.39 8.10
CA ASP A 263 4.23 -17.04 7.43
C ASP A 263 4.73 -18.31 6.72
N PRO A 264 3.90 -19.37 6.65
CA PRO A 264 4.23 -20.58 5.92
C PRO A 264 4.37 -20.28 4.42
N TYR A 265 5.48 -20.68 3.83
CA TYR A 265 5.75 -20.60 2.40
C TYR A 265 5.62 -21.99 1.78
N ARG A 266 4.70 -22.15 0.83
CA ARG A 266 4.50 -23.40 0.12
C ARG A 266 5.40 -23.44 -1.12
N TYR A 267 6.30 -24.42 -1.16
CA TYR A 267 7.15 -24.70 -2.30
C TYR A 267 6.54 -25.82 -3.15
N GLU A 268 6.18 -25.52 -4.40
CA GLU A 268 5.50 -26.45 -5.31
C GLU A 268 6.48 -27.32 -6.15
N GLY A 269 7.77 -27.05 -6.07
CA GLY A 269 8.78 -27.65 -6.93
C GLY A 269 9.28 -26.71 -8.03
N PRO A 270 10.29 -27.12 -8.80
CA PRO A 270 10.76 -26.37 -9.94
C PRO A 270 9.61 -26.22 -10.95
N ALA A 271 9.37 -24.99 -11.44
CA ALA A 271 8.41 -24.76 -12.51
C ALA A 271 8.79 -25.64 -13.72
N LEU A 272 7.91 -26.55 -14.10
CA LEU A 272 8.11 -27.32 -15.32
C LEU A 272 8.28 -26.33 -16.49
N PRO A 273 9.31 -26.46 -17.33
CA PRO A 273 9.43 -25.62 -18.50
C PRO A 273 8.14 -25.74 -19.31
N ALA A 274 7.53 -24.59 -19.64
CA ALA A 274 6.35 -24.55 -20.47
C ALA A 274 6.62 -25.42 -21.71
N GLN A 275 5.93 -26.55 -21.83
CA GLN A 275 5.99 -27.35 -23.03
C GLN A 275 5.48 -26.46 -24.17
N HIS A 276 6.38 -25.96 -24.98
CA HIS A 276 6.05 -25.43 -26.29
C HIS A 276 5.29 -26.55 -27.02
N THR A 277 3.96 -26.47 -26.99
CA THR A 277 3.16 -27.20 -27.98
C THR A 277 3.58 -26.67 -29.32
N ALA A 278 4.57 -27.35 -29.94
CA ALA A 278 4.90 -27.17 -31.34
C ALA A 278 3.60 -27.45 -32.10
N GLY A 279 2.94 -26.37 -32.59
CA GLY A 279 1.79 -26.47 -33.42
C GLY A 279 2.15 -27.38 -34.60
N ARG A 280 1.47 -28.51 -34.70
CA ARG A 280 1.36 -29.24 -35.97
C ARG A 280 0.58 -28.35 -36.92
N GLY A 281 1.29 -27.78 -37.91
CA GLY A 281 0.72 -27.21 -39.10
C GLY A 281 0.03 -28.24 -39.98
#